data_98579f2ad26b816fe6a88a1e903aa127
#
_entry.id   98579f2ad26b816fe6a88a1e903aa127
#
_cell.length_a   1.000
_cell.length_b   1.000
_cell.length_c   1.000
_cell.angle_alpha   90.00
_cell.angle_beta   90.00
_cell.angle_gamma   90.00
#
_symmetry.space_group_name_H-M   'P 1'
#
loop_
_entity.id
_entity.type
_entity.pdbx_description
1 polymer ?
#
loop_
_entity_poly.entity_id
_entity_poly.type
_entity_poly.pdbx_seq_one_letter_code
_entity_poly.pdbx_strand_id
1 'polypeptide(L)'
;MHKFDARPQAEYDRFMNESQQSISAIVLAGGQSRRMGRDKALIDYQGRPIIAHVVDTLRALSDDIAVVSNQSDLYGPFGARIVPDYEPPCGPLGGIAVGLQTARHPLAVVVACDMPFLNVTLLRWLIDLAEGYDAVVPQTGDEFEPLHAVYRRECYSPMVQRIERGERRVISFFADVRLRPVPEPEWRVLDPAGRSLVNLNTPDDLDLLSPPAYNR
;
A
#
# COMPACT_ATOMS: atom_id res chain seq x y z
N MET A 1 -23.30 10.46 20.91
CA MET A 1 -22.05 10.87 21.58
C MET A 1 -21.35 9.62 22.06
N HIS A 2 -20.63 8.92 21.14
CA HIS A 2 -19.89 7.70 21.47
C HIS A 2 -18.55 8.12 22.05
N LYS A 3 -18.26 7.67 23.26
CA LYS A 3 -16.96 7.84 23.92
C LYS A 3 -15.92 7.11 23.11
N PHE A 4 -14.93 7.84 22.60
CA PHE A 4 -13.67 7.28 22.14
C PHE A 4 -12.97 6.67 23.36
N ASP A 5 -12.94 5.36 23.42
CA ASP A 5 -12.17 4.63 24.40
C ASP A 5 -10.72 4.57 23.90
N ALA A 6 -9.90 5.48 24.37
CA ALA A 6 -8.46 5.43 24.17
C ALA A 6 -7.95 4.18 24.87
N ARG A 7 -7.62 3.13 24.14
CA ARG A 7 -7.06 1.90 24.73
C ARG A 7 -5.77 2.22 25.47
N PRO A 8 -5.55 1.63 26.66
CA PRO A 8 -4.35 1.86 27.46
C PRO A 8 -3.08 1.44 26.71
N GLN A 9 -1.98 2.17 26.91
CA GLN A 9 -0.66 1.89 26.32
C GLN A 9 -0.24 0.40 26.46
N ALA A 10 -0.62 -0.26 27.55
CA ALA A 10 -0.36 -1.67 27.79
C ALA A 10 -1.08 -2.64 26.80
N GLU A 11 -2.26 -2.27 26.29
CA GLU A 11 -2.90 -3.01 25.17
C GLU A 11 -2.15 -2.80 23.87
N TYR A 12 -1.64 -1.60 23.65
CA TYR A 12 -0.80 -1.27 22.48
C TYR A 12 0.50 -2.10 22.47
N ASP A 13 1.17 -2.21 23.62
CA ASP A 13 2.41 -2.98 23.78
C ASP A 13 2.16 -4.51 23.67
N ARG A 14 1.00 -4.97 24.07
CA ARG A 14 0.57 -6.37 23.94
C ARG A 14 0.30 -6.73 22.48
N PHE A 15 -0.35 -5.84 21.71
CA PHE A 15 -0.58 -5.98 20.27
C PHE A 15 0.73 -6.05 19.48
N MET A 16 1.77 -5.31 19.90
CA MET A 16 3.07 -5.30 19.23
C MET A 16 3.85 -6.61 19.40
N ASN A 17 3.50 -7.48 20.34
CA ASN A 17 4.27 -8.67 20.69
C ASN A 17 3.61 -10.02 20.35
N GLU A 18 2.31 -10.10 20.06
CA GLU A 18 1.60 -11.38 19.98
C GLU A 18 1.13 -11.84 18.60
N SER A 19 1.22 -11.03 17.55
CA SER A 19 0.77 -11.45 16.19
C SER A 19 1.78 -11.13 15.12
N GLN A 20 2.85 -11.92 14.98
CA GLN A 20 3.54 -12.00 13.70
C GLN A 20 2.65 -12.80 12.72
N GLN A 21 1.54 -12.19 12.29
CA GLN A 21 0.78 -12.73 11.19
C GLN A 21 1.65 -12.64 9.94
N SER A 22 2.02 -13.80 9.37
CA SER A 22 2.79 -13.84 8.13
C SER A 22 1.97 -13.20 7.02
N ILE A 23 2.49 -12.14 6.43
CA ILE A 23 1.85 -11.37 5.37
C ILE A 23 2.76 -11.28 4.15
N SER A 24 2.17 -11.08 2.97
CA SER A 24 2.88 -10.65 1.78
C SER A 24 2.84 -9.12 1.66
N ALA A 25 3.83 -8.53 1.00
CA ALA A 25 3.83 -7.13 0.64
C ALA A 25 3.86 -7.01 -0.89
N ILE A 26 2.97 -6.22 -1.46
CA ILE A 26 2.81 -6.01 -2.89
C ILE A 26 3.06 -4.54 -3.19
N VAL A 27 4.05 -4.25 -4.02
CA VAL A 27 4.36 -2.91 -4.51
C VAL A 27 3.91 -2.81 -5.95
N LEU A 28 3.00 -1.89 -6.26
CA LEU A 28 2.59 -1.63 -7.62
C LEU A 28 3.55 -0.63 -8.28
N ALA A 29 4.36 -1.13 -9.20
CA ALA A 29 5.33 -0.35 -9.98
C ALA A 29 5.00 -0.41 -11.48
N GLY A 30 3.73 -0.46 -11.81
CA GLY A 30 3.18 -0.44 -13.15
C GLY A 30 2.36 0.83 -13.36
N GLY A 31 2.46 1.38 -14.54
CA GLY A 31 1.68 2.54 -14.94
C GLY A 31 2.45 3.39 -15.95
N GLN A 32 1.74 4.04 -16.86
CA GLN A 32 2.35 4.94 -17.84
C GLN A 32 2.76 6.26 -17.15
N SER A 33 3.78 6.22 -16.28
CA SER A 33 4.40 7.41 -15.66
C SER A 33 5.09 8.35 -16.69
N ARG A 34 4.59 8.35 -17.93
CA ARG A 34 5.14 9.13 -19.05
C ARG A 34 4.97 10.65 -18.87
N ARG A 35 4.12 11.10 -17.93
CA ARG A 35 3.87 12.54 -17.75
C ARG A 35 5.07 13.32 -17.20
N MET A 36 5.98 12.67 -16.49
CA MET A 36 7.21 13.28 -15.93
C MET A 36 8.48 12.92 -16.72
N GLY A 37 8.39 12.14 -17.82
CA GLY A 37 9.55 11.70 -18.60
C GLY A 37 10.53 10.76 -17.88
N ARG A 38 10.28 10.45 -16.61
CA ARG A 38 11.07 9.53 -15.77
C ARG A 38 10.14 8.63 -14.97
N ASP A 39 10.64 7.44 -14.64
CA ASP A 39 9.97 6.55 -13.72
C ASP A 39 10.01 7.12 -12.30
N LYS A 40 8.85 7.38 -11.71
CA LYS A 40 8.72 8.01 -10.39
C LYS A 40 9.35 7.18 -9.28
N ALA A 41 9.26 5.86 -9.38
CA ALA A 41 9.84 4.94 -8.42
C ALA A 41 11.37 5.05 -8.35
N LEU A 42 12.01 5.53 -9.43
CA LEU A 42 13.46 5.70 -9.55
C LEU A 42 13.94 7.12 -9.24
N ILE A 43 13.07 8.03 -8.85
CA ILE A 43 13.48 9.36 -8.38
C ILE A 43 14.36 9.21 -7.14
N ASP A 44 15.48 9.95 -7.13
CA ASP A 44 16.38 9.96 -5.97
C ASP A 44 15.73 10.66 -4.78
N TYR A 45 15.72 9.97 -3.66
CA TYR A 45 15.36 10.48 -2.34
C TYR A 45 16.46 10.08 -1.35
N GLN A 46 17.13 11.07 -0.79
CA GLN A 46 18.22 10.86 0.18
C GLN A 46 19.34 9.91 -0.36
N GLY A 47 19.71 10.08 -1.64
CA GLY A 47 20.77 9.30 -2.29
C GLY A 47 20.36 7.90 -2.76
N ARG A 48 19.07 7.56 -2.74
CA ARG A 48 18.54 6.25 -3.16
C ARG A 48 17.20 6.41 -3.89
N PRO A 49 16.85 5.53 -4.85
CA PRO A 49 15.53 5.52 -5.48
C PRO A 49 14.39 5.34 -4.45
N ILE A 50 13.25 5.99 -4.69
CA ILE A 50 12.06 5.91 -3.81
C ILE A 50 11.66 4.45 -3.56
N ILE A 51 11.63 3.62 -4.60
CA ILE A 51 11.26 2.20 -4.45
C ILE A 51 12.19 1.45 -3.48
N ALA A 52 13.46 1.82 -3.38
CA ALA A 52 14.37 1.22 -2.41
C ALA A 52 13.92 1.49 -0.97
N HIS A 53 13.44 2.72 -0.69
CA HIS A 53 12.88 3.07 0.62
C HIS A 53 11.58 2.32 0.90
N VAL A 54 10.70 2.21 -0.11
CA VAL A 54 9.44 1.45 -0.02
C VAL A 54 9.71 -0.01 0.32
N VAL A 55 10.59 -0.67 -0.44
CA VAL A 55 10.94 -2.09 -0.22
C VAL A 55 11.58 -2.29 1.15
N ASP A 56 12.51 -1.42 1.57
CA ASP A 56 13.17 -1.53 2.88
C ASP A 56 12.17 -1.36 4.03
N THR A 57 11.21 -0.44 3.90
CA THR A 57 10.15 -0.27 4.89
C THR A 57 9.29 -1.54 5.00
N LEU A 58 8.95 -2.16 3.87
CA LEU A 58 8.14 -3.37 3.84
C LEU A 58 8.87 -4.60 4.39
N ARG A 59 10.21 -4.65 4.34
CA ARG A 59 11.02 -5.72 4.98
C ARG A 59 10.81 -5.80 6.49
N ALA A 60 10.42 -4.71 7.14
CA ALA A 60 10.06 -4.73 8.55
C ALA A 60 8.71 -5.41 8.83
N LEU A 61 7.92 -5.70 7.79
CA LEU A 61 6.57 -6.27 7.89
C LEU A 61 6.49 -7.68 7.29
N SER A 62 7.27 -7.98 6.24
CA SER A 62 7.08 -9.18 5.42
C SER A 62 8.40 -9.74 4.92
N ASP A 63 8.47 -11.07 4.84
CA ASP A 63 9.52 -11.84 4.16
C ASP A 63 9.17 -12.15 2.69
N ASP A 64 7.94 -11.89 2.26
CA ASP A 64 7.47 -12.04 0.88
C ASP A 64 7.12 -10.68 0.28
N ILE A 65 8.08 -10.04 -0.38
CA ILE A 65 7.86 -8.76 -1.08
C ILE A 65 7.84 -9.01 -2.58
N ALA A 66 6.74 -8.60 -3.23
CA ALA A 66 6.57 -8.65 -4.66
C ALA A 66 6.40 -7.25 -5.25
N VAL A 67 7.15 -6.95 -6.31
CA VAL A 67 6.95 -5.76 -7.14
C VAL A 67 6.23 -6.18 -8.41
N VAL A 68 5.03 -5.66 -8.62
CA VAL A 68 4.24 -5.91 -9.83
C VAL A 68 4.68 -4.92 -10.90
N SER A 69 5.35 -5.43 -11.93
CA SER A 69 5.84 -4.63 -13.05
C SER A 69 6.27 -5.50 -14.23
N ASN A 70 6.10 -4.97 -15.44
CA ASN A 70 6.67 -5.57 -16.66
C ASN A 70 8.12 -5.11 -16.95
N GLN A 71 8.72 -4.35 -16.04
CA GLN A 71 10.09 -3.80 -16.18
C GLN A 71 11.04 -4.45 -15.18
N SER A 72 11.27 -5.76 -15.34
CA SER A 72 12.09 -6.57 -14.41
C SER A 72 13.50 -6.01 -14.22
N ASP A 73 14.11 -5.52 -15.31
CA ASP A 73 15.49 -5.02 -15.28
C ASP A 73 15.64 -3.75 -14.42
N LEU A 74 14.58 -2.95 -14.32
CA LEU A 74 14.60 -1.74 -13.50
C LEU A 74 14.44 -2.03 -12.01
N TYR A 75 13.62 -3.01 -11.65
CA TYR A 75 13.22 -3.25 -10.25
C TYR A 75 13.92 -4.44 -9.60
N GLY A 76 14.53 -5.35 -10.39
CA GLY A 76 15.27 -6.50 -9.89
C GLY A 76 16.36 -6.18 -8.85
N PRO A 77 17.13 -5.08 -9.00
CA PRO A 77 18.18 -4.72 -8.05
C PRO A 77 17.73 -4.43 -6.62
N PHE A 78 16.43 -4.19 -6.36
CA PHE A 78 15.94 -3.83 -5.03
C PHE A 78 15.63 -5.04 -4.13
N GLY A 79 15.88 -6.27 -4.62
CA GLY A 79 15.79 -7.48 -3.81
C GLY A 79 14.37 -7.89 -3.42
N ALA A 80 13.40 -7.51 -4.24
CA ALA A 80 12.03 -7.99 -4.20
C ALA A 80 11.78 -8.94 -5.38
N ARG A 81 10.79 -9.80 -5.25
CA ARG A 81 10.35 -10.68 -6.34
C ARG A 81 9.58 -9.86 -7.37
N ILE A 82 9.96 -9.94 -8.63
CA ILE A 82 9.25 -9.26 -9.72
C ILE A 82 8.14 -10.17 -10.23
N VAL A 83 6.94 -9.60 -10.37
CA VAL A 83 5.74 -10.26 -10.86
C VAL A 83 5.26 -9.48 -12.09
N PRO A 84 5.06 -10.13 -13.25
CA PRO A 84 4.49 -9.46 -14.41
C PRO A 84 3.11 -8.88 -14.10
N ASP A 85 2.79 -7.72 -14.67
CA ASP A 85 1.47 -7.09 -14.52
C ASP A 85 0.38 -7.89 -15.25
N TYR A 86 -0.87 -7.60 -14.95
CA TYR A 86 -2.04 -8.24 -15.57
C TYR A 86 -2.06 -8.00 -17.08
N GLU A 87 -2.35 -9.07 -17.84
CA GLU A 87 -2.41 -9.00 -19.32
C GLU A 87 -3.81 -9.31 -19.82
N PRO A 88 -4.44 -8.43 -20.62
CA PRO A 88 -3.97 -7.10 -21.00
C PRO A 88 -4.01 -6.11 -19.82
N PRO A 89 -3.17 -5.05 -19.82
CA PRO A 89 -3.09 -4.13 -18.72
C PRO A 89 -4.44 -3.50 -18.38
N CYS A 90 -4.83 -3.53 -17.10
CA CYS A 90 -6.11 -3.01 -16.64
C CYS A 90 -5.98 -2.07 -15.42
N GLY A 91 -4.81 -1.45 -15.29
CA GLY A 91 -4.52 -0.47 -14.25
C GLY A 91 -4.32 -1.09 -12.87
N PRO A 92 -4.41 -0.30 -11.79
CA PRO A 92 -4.09 -0.77 -10.46
C PRO A 92 -4.91 -1.99 -9.99
N LEU A 93 -6.16 -2.12 -10.43
CA LEU A 93 -6.99 -3.28 -10.12
C LEU A 93 -6.35 -4.59 -10.59
N GLY A 94 -5.81 -4.62 -11.81
CA GLY A 94 -5.10 -5.77 -12.34
C GLY A 94 -3.81 -6.06 -11.60
N GLY A 95 -3.04 -5.03 -11.32
CA GLY A 95 -1.80 -5.17 -10.54
C GLY A 95 -2.03 -5.75 -9.15
N ILE A 96 -3.08 -5.30 -8.43
CA ILE A 96 -3.45 -5.88 -7.13
C ILE A 96 -3.86 -7.35 -7.29
N ALA A 97 -4.71 -7.65 -8.29
CA ALA A 97 -5.18 -9.02 -8.53
C ALA A 97 -4.00 -9.99 -8.75
N VAL A 98 -3.07 -9.66 -9.64
CA VAL A 98 -1.87 -10.47 -9.88
C VAL A 98 -0.99 -10.58 -8.63
N GLY A 99 -0.80 -9.47 -7.92
CA GLY A 99 -0.07 -9.46 -6.66
C GLY A 99 -0.66 -10.45 -5.64
N LEU A 100 -1.98 -10.42 -5.45
CA LEU A 100 -2.70 -11.33 -4.54
C LEU A 100 -2.64 -12.79 -5.01
N GLN A 101 -2.76 -13.04 -6.32
CA GLN A 101 -2.64 -14.39 -6.88
C GLN A 101 -1.28 -15.02 -6.58
N THR A 102 -0.22 -14.22 -6.63
CA THR A 102 1.17 -14.67 -6.45
C THR A 102 1.69 -14.55 -5.02
N ALA A 103 0.93 -13.94 -4.11
CA ALA A 103 1.26 -13.77 -2.71
C ALA A 103 1.45 -15.14 -2.02
N ARG A 104 2.48 -15.26 -1.18
CA ARG A 104 2.76 -16.49 -0.42
C ARG A 104 1.85 -16.63 0.80
N HIS A 105 1.46 -15.52 1.38
CA HIS A 105 0.62 -15.47 2.58
C HIS A 105 -0.84 -15.11 2.23
N PRO A 106 -1.81 -15.49 3.08
CA PRO A 106 -3.23 -15.24 2.81
C PRO A 106 -3.64 -13.77 2.91
N LEU A 107 -2.83 -12.95 3.57
CA LEU A 107 -3.04 -11.52 3.75
C LEU A 107 -1.89 -10.75 3.12
N ALA A 108 -2.18 -9.65 2.46
CA ALA A 108 -1.18 -8.81 1.82
C ALA A 108 -1.40 -7.32 2.09
N VAL A 109 -0.32 -6.60 2.38
CA VAL A 109 -0.25 -5.15 2.27
C VAL A 109 -0.01 -4.79 0.81
N VAL A 110 -0.76 -3.83 0.29
CA VAL A 110 -0.58 -3.27 -1.06
C VAL A 110 -0.24 -1.81 -0.95
N VAL A 111 0.86 -1.40 -1.59
CA VAL A 111 1.31 -0.01 -1.65
C VAL A 111 1.71 0.38 -3.07
N ALA A 112 1.69 1.68 -3.37
CA ALA A 112 2.26 2.21 -4.60
C ALA A 112 3.78 2.42 -4.47
N CYS A 113 4.51 2.32 -5.57
CA CYS A 113 5.95 2.49 -5.61
C CYS A 113 6.44 3.94 -5.40
N ASP A 114 5.53 4.92 -5.47
CA ASP A 114 5.80 6.35 -5.34
C ASP A 114 5.35 6.93 -3.98
N MET A 115 5.27 6.08 -2.94
CA MET A 115 4.94 6.44 -1.55
C MET A 115 6.18 6.40 -0.65
N PRO A 116 7.03 7.44 -0.62
CA PRO A 116 8.34 7.39 0.05
C PRO A 116 8.27 7.41 1.59
N PHE A 117 7.10 7.76 2.14
CA PHE A 117 6.93 8.01 3.58
C PHE A 117 6.09 6.95 4.29
N LEU A 118 6.12 5.70 3.82
CA LEU A 118 5.36 4.61 4.44
C LEU A 118 5.61 4.54 5.96
N ASN A 119 4.52 4.44 6.73
CA ASN A 119 4.55 4.31 8.18
C ASN A 119 4.32 2.85 8.59
N VAL A 120 5.36 2.18 9.08
CA VAL A 120 5.30 0.78 9.52
C VAL A 120 4.25 0.57 10.61
N THR A 121 4.11 1.51 11.54
CA THR A 121 3.15 1.42 12.64
C THR A 121 1.71 1.46 12.11
N LEU A 122 1.43 2.37 11.17
CA LEU A 122 0.12 2.43 10.53
C LEU A 122 -0.18 1.15 9.74
N LEU A 123 0.79 0.65 8.96
CA LEU A 123 0.60 -0.57 8.17
C LEU A 123 0.35 -1.79 9.08
N ARG A 124 1.07 -1.93 10.19
CA ARG A 124 0.82 -3.00 11.18
C ARG A 124 -0.58 -2.91 11.75
N TRP A 125 -1.00 -1.73 12.14
CA TRP A 125 -2.34 -1.54 12.67
C TRP A 125 -3.44 -1.87 11.64
N LEU A 126 -3.26 -1.53 10.35
CA LEU A 126 -4.17 -1.94 9.29
C LEU A 126 -4.23 -3.47 9.13
N ILE A 127 -3.10 -4.16 9.29
CA ILE A 127 -3.03 -5.63 9.27
C ILE A 127 -3.85 -6.21 10.42
N ASP A 128 -3.71 -5.66 11.62
CA ASP A 128 -4.44 -6.12 12.81
C ASP A 128 -5.96 -5.92 12.67
N LEU A 129 -6.39 -4.87 11.98
CA LEU A 129 -7.79 -4.62 11.67
C LEU A 129 -8.39 -5.63 10.65
N ALA A 130 -7.57 -6.45 10.00
CA ALA A 130 -8.04 -7.38 8.97
C ALA A 130 -8.74 -8.65 9.53
N GLU A 131 -8.83 -8.79 10.85
CA GLU A 131 -9.61 -9.88 11.44
C GLU A 131 -11.10 -9.71 11.10
N GLY A 132 -11.68 -10.75 10.49
CA GLY A 132 -13.09 -10.73 10.07
C GLY A 132 -13.40 -9.96 8.79
N TYR A 133 -12.42 -9.28 8.18
CA TYR A 133 -12.59 -8.52 6.94
C TYR A 133 -11.74 -9.09 5.80
N ASP A 134 -12.19 -8.84 4.57
CA ASP A 134 -11.48 -9.25 3.35
C ASP A 134 -10.58 -8.13 2.82
N ALA A 135 -10.97 -6.87 3.08
CA ALA A 135 -10.20 -5.69 2.73
C ALA A 135 -10.27 -4.64 3.85
N VAL A 136 -9.13 -4.01 4.17
CA VAL A 136 -9.01 -2.88 5.11
C VAL A 136 -8.39 -1.72 4.35
N VAL A 137 -9.15 -0.64 4.19
CA VAL A 137 -8.75 0.46 3.28
C VAL A 137 -8.91 1.80 3.99
N PRO A 138 -7.83 2.57 4.15
CA PRO A 138 -7.91 3.95 4.63
C PRO A 138 -8.78 4.82 3.73
N GLN A 139 -9.42 5.81 4.34
CA GLN A 139 -10.29 6.76 3.67
C GLN A 139 -9.91 8.17 4.11
N THR A 140 -9.72 9.07 3.13
CA THR A 140 -9.45 10.49 3.33
C THR A 140 -10.64 11.28 2.79
N GLY A 141 -11.41 11.91 3.68
CA GLY A 141 -12.72 12.45 3.29
C GLY A 141 -13.63 11.33 2.77
N ASP A 142 -14.10 11.46 1.54
CA ASP A 142 -14.95 10.47 0.85
C ASP A 142 -14.14 9.54 -0.08
N GLU A 143 -12.81 9.71 -0.17
CA GLU A 143 -11.96 8.96 -1.08
C GLU A 143 -11.23 7.83 -0.37
N PHE A 144 -11.25 6.64 -0.97
CA PHE A 144 -10.47 5.49 -0.51
C PHE A 144 -9.03 5.57 -1.00
N GLU A 145 -8.10 5.04 -0.18
CA GLU A 145 -6.68 4.90 -0.48
C GLU A 145 -6.33 3.42 -0.77
N PRO A 146 -6.77 2.88 -1.91
CA PRO A 146 -6.67 1.45 -2.19
C PRO A 146 -5.24 0.97 -2.47
N LEU A 147 -4.30 1.90 -2.67
CA LEU A 147 -2.88 1.61 -2.84
C LEU A 147 -2.06 1.92 -1.58
N HIS A 148 -2.72 1.95 -0.44
CA HIS A 148 -2.14 1.93 0.91
C HIS A 148 -3.08 1.11 1.81
N ALA A 149 -3.27 -0.16 1.49
CA ALA A 149 -4.36 -0.96 2.03
C ALA A 149 -3.95 -2.41 2.28
N VAL A 150 -4.79 -3.15 2.99
CA VAL A 150 -4.61 -4.57 3.28
C VAL A 150 -5.73 -5.35 2.62
N TYR A 151 -5.37 -6.44 1.94
CA TYR A 151 -6.30 -7.31 1.24
C TYR A 151 -6.02 -8.78 1.57
N ARG A 152 -7.09 -9.56 1.73
CA ARG A 152 -6.98 -11.02 1.70
C ARG A 152 -6.86 -11.52 0.28
N ARG A 153 -6.18 -12.67 0.12
CA ARG A 153 -6.03 -13.32 -1.19
C ARG A 153 -7.37 -13.62 -1.86
N GLU A 154 -8.40 -13.85 -1.07
CA GLU A 154 -9.78 -14.13 -1.52
C GLU A 154 -10.37 -12.97 -2.32
N CYS A 155 -9.88 -11.75 -2.17
CA CYS A 155 -10.25 -10.60 -2.99
C CYS A 155 -9.87 -10.76 -4.48
N TYR A 156 -8.96 -11.69 -4.81
CA TYR A 156 -8.56 -11.97 -6.20
C TYR A 156 -9.77 -12.28 -7.10
N SER A 157 -10.64 -13.19 -6.67
CA SER A 157 -11.78 -13.62 -7.49
C SER A 157 -12.78 -12.49 -7.78
N PRO A 158 -13.25 -11.70 -6.80
CA PRO A 158 -14.06 -10.51 -7.06
C PRO A 158 -13.39 -9.50 -7.99
N MET A 159 -12.08 -9.25 -7.83
CA MET A 159 -11.33 -8.34 -8.71
C MET A 159 -11.35 -8.81 -10.17
N VAL A 160 -11.06 -10.09 -10.41
CA VAL A 160 -11.07 -10.66 -11.78
C VAL A 160 -12.45 -10.54 -12.41
N GLN A 161 -13.54 -10.84 -11.68
CA GLN A 161 -14.89 -10.67 -12.18
C GLN A 161 -15.21 -9.23 -12.62
N ARG A 162 -14.69 -8.23 -11.88
CA ARG A 162 -14.84 -6.81 -12.27
C ARG A 162 -14.02 -6.48 -13.51
N ILE A 163 -12.79 -7.00 -13.59
CA ILE A 163 -11.92 -6.84 -14.77
C ILE A 163 -12.59 -7.42 -16.03
N GLU A 164 -13.17 -8.61 -15.94
CA GLU A 164 -13.89 -9.27 -17.04
C GLU A 164 -15.11 -8.48 -17.52
N ARG A 165 -15.77 -7.73 -16.63
CA ARG A 165 -16.86 -6.80 -16.94
C ARG A 165 -16.37 -5.47 -17.52
N GLY A 166 -15.06 -5.29 -17.71
CA GLY A 166 -14.46 -4.07 -18.25
C GLY A 166 -14.23 -2.98 -17.21
N GLU A 167 -14.50 -3.23 -15.93
CA GLU A 167 -14.23 -2.27 -14.86
C GLU A 167 -12.73 -2.18 -14.57
N ARG A 168 -12.24 -0.98 -14.20
CA ARG A 168 -10.81 -0.71 -13.99
C ARG A 168 -10.51 -0.01 -12.66
N ARG A 169 -11.54 0.54 -12.02
CA ARG A 169 -11.39 1.22 -10.72
C ARG A 169 -11.24 0.18 -9.62
N VAL A 170 -10.24 0.36 -8.74
CA VAL A 170 -10.01 -0.58 -7.63
C VAL A 170 -11.26 -0.71 -6.75
N ILE A 171 -11.91 0.41 -6.45
CA ILE A 171 -13.10 0.41 -5.58
C ILE A 171 -14.31 -0.36 -6.14
N SER A 172 -14.28 -0.80 -7.41
CA SER A 172 -15.42 -1.46 -8.05
C SER A 172 -15.80 -2.79 -7.39
N PHE A 173 -14.84 -3.51 -6.79
CA PHE A 173 -15.11 -4.80 -6.14
C PHE A 173 -15.47 -4.68 -4.65
N PHE A 174 -15.40 -3.49 -4.05
CA PHE A 174 -15.61 -3.31 -2.60
C PHE A 174 -16.99 -3.77 -2.12
N ALA A 175 -17.99 -3.69 -2.98
CA ALA A 175 -19.34 -4.18 -2.67
C ALA A 175 -19.45 -5.72 -2.63
N ASP A 176 -18.45 -6.43 -3.14
CA ASP A 176 -18.46 -7.89 -3.24
C ASP A 176 -17.68 -8.58 -2.10
N VAL A 177 -17.12 -7.79 -1.16
CA VAL A 177 -16.25 -8.26 -0.08
C VAL A 177 -16.62 -7.62 1.25
N ARG A 178 -16.16 -8.22 2.35
CA ARG A 178 -16.28 -7.61 3.68
C ARG A 178 -15.23 -6.52 3.82
N LEU A 179 -15.61 -5.30 3.46
CA LEU A 179 -14.76 -4.12 3.53
C LEU A 179 -14.78 -3.51 4.94
N ARG A 180 -13.60 -3.15 5.46
CA ARG A 180 -13.38 -2.28 6.61
C ARG A 180 -12.84 -0.93 6.10
N PRO A 181 -13.69 0.08 5.89
CA PRO A 181 -13.22 1.45 5.69
C PRO A 181 -12.56 1.94 6.98
N VAL A 182 -11.40 2.58 6.87
CA VAL A 182 -10.70 3.19 8.00
C VAL A 182 -10.73 4.70 7.82
N PRO A 183 -11.68 5.41 8.47
CA PRO A 183 -11.84 6.85 8.29
C PRO A 183 -10.63 7.62 8.81
N GLU A 184 -10.43 8.81 8.24
CA GLU A 184 -9.30 9.69 8.52
C GLU A 184 -9.03 9.93 10.02
N PRO A 185 -10.03 10.17 10.88
CA PRO A 185 -9.78 10.36 12.32
C PRO A 185 -9.17 9.14 13.02
N GLU A 186 -9.37 7.92 12.49
CA GLU A 186 -8.80 6.71 13.07
C GLU A 186 -7.32 6.58 12.70
N TRP A 187 -6.97 6.64 11.41
CA TRP A 187 -5.60 6.43 10.97
C TRP A 187 -4.67 7.61 11.27
N ARG A 188 -5.20 8.84 11.37
CA ARG A 188 -4.40 10.02 11.72
C ARG A 188 -3.84 10.00 13.15
N VAL A 189 -4.35 9.16 14.02
CA VAL A 189 -3.75 8.94 15.35
C VAL A 189 -2.31 8.40 15.20
N LEU A 190 -2.05 7.59 14.19
CA LEU A 190 -0.75 6.96 13.94
C LEU A 190 0.09 7.73 12.91
N ASP A 191 -0.54 8.51 12.06
CA ASP A 191 0.10 9.38 11.08
C ASP A 191 -0.56 10.78 11.05
N PRO A 192 -0.34 11.62 12.08
CA PRO A 192 -1.02 12.92 12.20
C PRO A 192 -0.80 13.85 10.99
N ALA A 193 0.36 13.75 10.35
CA ALA A 193 0.69 14.54 9.17
C ALA A 193 0.12 13.95 7.87
N GLY A 194 -0.38 12.70 7.87
CA GLY A 194 -0.89 12.01 6.69
C GLY A 194 0.17 11.73 5.62
N ARG A 195 1.43 11.72 5.98
CA ARG A 195 2.53 11.61 5.01
C ARG A 195 2.60 10.24 4.35
N SER A 196 2.23 9.18 5.05
CA SER A 196 2.30 7.81 4.53
C SER A 196 1.36 7.55 3.34
N LEU A 197 0.31 8.37 3.19
CA LEU A 197 -0.64 8.27 2.08
C LEU A 197 -0.28 9.19 0.89
N VAL A 198 0.82 9.95 1.00
CA VAL A 198 1.24 10.88 -0.07
C VAL A 198 1.90 10.11 -1.21
N ASN A 199 1.33 10.28 -2.42
CA ASN A 199 1.92 9.83 -3.67
C ASN A 199 2.65 11.00 -4.35
N LEU A 200 3.85 10.76 -4.87
CA LEU A 200 4.57 11.76 -5.65
C LEU A 200 4.08 11.76 -7.11
N ASN A 201 3.15 12.65 -7.46
CA ASN A 201 2.49 12.69 -8.76
C ASN A 201 3.01 13.79 -9.70
N THR A 202 3.50 14.87 -9.13
CA THR A 202 3.94 16.09 -9.86
C THR A 202 5.37 16.45 -9.50
N PRO A 203 6.06 17.29 -10.33
CA PRO A 203 7.35 17.86 -9.95
C PRO A 203 7.31 18.63 -8.62
N ASP A 204 6.20 19.30 -8.32
CA ASP A 204 6.04 20.08 -7.09
C ASP A 204 5.98 19.16 -5.85
N ASP A 205 5.51 17.91 -6.00
CA ASP A 205 5.52 16.95 -4.90
C ASP A 205 6.95 16.56 -4.49
N LEU A 206 7.95 16.81 -5.33
CA LEU A 206 9.36 16.58 -4.99
C LEU A 206 9.83 17.49 -3.85
N ASP A 207 9.20 18.65 -3.66
CA ASP A 207 9.48 19.54 -2.54
C ASP A 207 9.15 18.88 -1.19
N LEU A 208 8.19 17.93 -1.18
CA LEU A 208 7.85 17.12 0.00
C LEU A 208 8.99 16.18 0.43
N LEU A 209 9.92 15.87 -0.49
CA LEU A 209 11.11 15.07 -0.20
C LEU A 209 12.17 15.87 0.58
N SER A 210 12.08 17.21 0.55
CA SER A 210 12.99 18.05 1.33
C SER A 210 12.70 17.92 2.82
N PRO A 211 13.73 17.85 3.69
CA PRO A 211 13.49 17.88 5.12
C PRO A 211 12.80 19.20 5.48
N PRO A 212 11.87 19.21 6.47
CA PRO A 212 11.24 20.44 6.92
C PRO A 212 12.35 21.43 7.31
N ALA A 213 12.27 22.65 6.78
CA ALA A 213 13.20 23.71 7.13
C ALA A 213 13.09 23.94 8.66
N TYR A 214 14.08 23.49 9.42
CA TYR A 214 14.20 23.87 10.82
C TYR A 214 14.47 25.38 10.85
N ASN A 215 13.44 26.17 11.13
CA ASN A 215 13.65 27.55 11.52
C ASN A 215 14.54 27.55 12.79
N ARG A 216 15.77 28.00 12.59
CA ARG A 216 16.72 28.29 13.69
C ARG A 216 16.28 29.54 14.44
#